data_1cf204a7fb3e8ed333821bdd4dda5649
#
_entry.id   1cf204a7fb3e8ed333821bdd4dda5649
#
_cell.length_a   1.000
_cell.length_b   1.000
_cell.length_c   1.000
_cell.angle_alpha   90.00
_cell.angle_beta   90.00
_cell.angle_gamma   90.00
#
_symmetry.space_group_name_H-M   'P 1'
#
loop_
_entity.id
_entity.type
_entity.pdbx_description
1 polymer ?
#
loop_
_entity_poly.entity_id
_entity_poly.type
_entity_poly.pdbx_seq_one_letter_code
_entity_poly.pdbx_strand_id
1 'polypeptide(L)'
;MFKIKQVADLKWNYILSSHRLKLMHWSTLAISTCIIFSIIANIRAPDFIRILFYLLSGFLIYKLHLKLKHLRYEADYYLILRESLLYVLHTNRLYTTYKDSSGYEKIIRSATLEYELDRQKGHVLIKALITGDEFSKKVQSLDDVLAGVLELELDEKIIRPSFVEYHFFYKKPERLVLQSHNQKQEIDNLDINLGYGVIFNPIKCPHILVSGGTGSGKSIFISVLILEFFKRKSTIYIADPKNSDLGSLSHYLGDKYVATTPNNIARIVRLVVEEMQERYQYMRDNFQYGSNFADHGFKPVWLLVDELGAFQASAGTDKKSKETIVEVMDGIKQIILLGRQAGIFILVSAQQMRAETLNTDLRDNLGLRIALGANSNEGYRMVFGSATPDKLKPIEEKGAGYLYMQGSGKETAQYWESPYLDTAQFDFIKELQLYLTETN
;
A
#
# COMPACT_ATOMS: atom_id res chain seq x y z
N MET A 1 19.16 -15.47 -4.88
CA MET A 1 17.94 -16.26 -5.11
C MET A 1 18.26 -17.76 -5.05
N PHE A 2 17.58 -18.50 -4.19
CA PHE A 2 17.84 -19.93 -4.00
C PHE A 2 16.94 -20.77 -4.88
N LYS A 3 17.53 -21.78 -5.58
CA LYS A 3 16.82 -22.66 -6.49
C LYS A 3 16.62 -24.04 -5.86
N ILE A 4 15.39 -24.50 -5.79
CA ILE A 4 15.05 -25.86 -5.36
C ILE A 4 14.82 -26.72 -6.59
N LYS A 5 15.76 -27.59 -6.89
CA LYS A 5 15.73 -28.44 -8.10
C LYS A 5 15.40 -29.90 -7.87
N GLN A 6 15.41 -30.38 -6.62
CA GLN A 6 15.23 -31.84 -6.33
C GLN A 6 14.47 -32.06 -5.04
N VAL A 7 13.63 -33.10 -5.02
CA VAL A 7 12.80 -33.55 -3.91
C VAL A 7 13.50 -34.66 -3.08
N ALA A 8 14.81 -34.73 -3.01
CA ALA A 8 15.49 -35.77 -2.24
C ALA A 8 15.65 -35.36 -0.75
N ASP A 9 15.26 -36.26 0.16
CA ASP A 9 15.55 -36.27 1.61
C ASP A 9 14.94 -35.12 2.46
N LEU A 10 13.62 -35.00 2.41
CA LEU A 10 12.85 -33.91 3.01
C LEU A 10 12.89 -33.76 4.53
N LYS A 11 12.89 -34.81 5.31
CA LYS A 11 12.69 -34.71 6.77
C LYS A 11 13.97 -34.68 7.61
N TRP A 12 14.98 -35.40 7.22
CA TRP A 12 16.20 -35.58 8.04
C TRP A 12 17.13 -34.36 8.05
N ASN A 13 17.21 -33.66 6.93
CA ASN A 13 18.13 -32.52 6.79
C ASN A 13 17.72 -31.29 7.58
N TYR A 14 16.41 -31.04 7.78
CA TYR A 14 15.94 -29.90 8.55
C TYR A 14 16.27 -30.01 10.03
N ILE A 15 15.92 -31.13 10.67
CA ILE A 15 16.18 -31.36 12.10
C ILE A 15 17.69 -31.33 12.39
N LEU A 16 18.48 -31.98 11.54
CA LEU A 16 19.95 -32.00 11.68
C LEU A 16 20.58 -30.63 11.46
N SER A 17 20.10 -29.82 10.51
CA SER A 17 20.68 -28.50 10.25
C SER A 17 20.30 -27.48 11.34
N SER A 18 19.08 -27.51 11.85
CA SER A 18 18.68 -26.65 12.99
C SER A 18 19.48 -27.00 14.25
N HIS A 19 19.65 -28.29 14.57
CA HIS A 19 20.50 -28.71 15.68
C HIS A 19 21.97 -28.36 15.46
N ARG A 20 22.50 -28.54 14.26
CA ARG A 20 23.89 -28.15 13.93
C ARG A 20 24.09 -26.65 14.09
N LEU A 21 23.18 -25.80 13.62
CA LEU A 21 23.25 -24.36 13.78
C LEU A 21 23.21 -23.92 15.25
N LYS A 22 22.33 -24.57 16.08
CA LYS A 22 22.31 -24.37 17.52
C LYS A 22 23.64 -24.76 18.16
N LEU A 23 24.18 -25.92 17.81
CA LEU A 23 25.43 -26.43 18.34
C LEU A 23 26.62 -25.52 17.93
N MET A 24 26.68 -25.09 16.68
CA MET A 24 27.69 -24.12 16.21
C MET A 24 27.60 -22.79 16.95
N HIS A 25 26.39 -22.27 17.20
CA HIS A 25 26.20 -21.05 17.96
C HIS A 25 26.76 -21.16 19.38
N TRP A 26 26.40 -22.22 20.10
CA TRP A 26 26.86 -22.44 21.47
C TRP A 26 28.36 -22.75 21.55
N SER A 27 28.88 -23.55 20.60
CA SER A 27 30.32 -23.83 20.55
C SER A 27 31.14 -22.59 20.28
N THR A 28 30.70 -21.72 19.37
CA THR A 28 31.40 -20.44 19.07
C THR A 28 31.43 -19.53 20.28
N LEU A 29 30.32 -19.43 21.02
CA LEU A 29 30.29 -18.66 22.27
C LEU A 29 31.20 -19.23 23.33
N ALA A 30 31.18 -20.55 23.52
CA ALA A 30 32.02 -21.22 24.51
C ALA A 30 33.52 -21.03 24.20
N ILE A 31 33.93 -21.25 22.94
CA ILE A 31 35.30 -21.06 22.50
C ILE A 31 35.72 -19.59 22.69
N SER A 32 34.91 -18.61 22.27
CA SER A 32 35.19 -17.19 22.44
C SER A 32 35.39 -16.82 23.91
N THR A 33 34.53 -17.34 24.79
CA THR A 33 34.62 -17.12 26.24
C THR A 33 35.92 -17.69 26.83
N CYS A 34 36.27 -18.92 26.46
CA CYS A 34 37.50 -19.57 26.93
C CYS A 34 38.77 -18.83 26.48
N ILE A 35 38.81 -18.40 25.21
CA ILE A 35 39.96 -17.63 24.65
C ILE A 35 40.10 -16.32 25.41
N ILE A 36 39.03 -15.54 25.58
CA ILE A 36 39.08 -14.23 26.25
C ILE A 36 39.49 -14.39 27.70
N PHE A 37 38.94 -15.40 28.44
CA PHE A 37 39.34 -15.67 29.80
C PHE A 37 40.80 -16.05 29.93
N SER A 38 41.33 -16.88 29.02
CA SER A 38 42.74 -17.25 28.98
C SER A 38 43.66 -16.04 28.72
N ILE A 39 43.29 -15.15 27.81
CA ILE A 39 44.06 -13.96 27.52
C ILE A 39 44.11 -13.02 28.73
N ILE A 40 42.93 -12.76 29.38
CA ILE A 40 42.86 -11.81 30.49
C ILE A 40 43.60 -12.37 31.74
N ALA A 41 43.52 -13.68 31.97
CA ALA A 41 44.23 -14.33 33.09
C ALA A 41 45.76 -14.18 32.98
N ASN A 42 46.31 -14.07 31.77
CA ASN A 42 47.75 -13.91 31.52
C ASN A 42 48.23 -12.45 31.48
N ILE A 43 47.32 -11.47 31.56
CA ILE A 43 47.68 -10.05 31.56
C ILE A 43 48.28 -9.68 32.93
N ARG A 44 49.56 -9.23 32.93
CA ARG A 44 50.22 -8.64 34.10
C ARG A 44 49.79 -7.19 34.28
N ALA A 45 48.61 -6.98 34.89
CA ALA A 45 48.05 -5.68 35.14
C ALA A 45 47.42 -5.56 36.54
N PRO A 46 47.27 -4.35 37.10
CA PRO A 46 46.50 -4.13 38.33
C PRO A 46 45.08 -4.66 38.26
N ASP A 47 44.53 -5.08 39.36
CA ASP A 47 43.22 -5.77 39.40
C ASP A 47 42.10 -4.93 38.82
N PHE A 48 42.07 -3.61 38.99
CA PHE A 48 41.05 -2.74 38.42
C PHE A 48 41.06 -2.76 36.90
N ILE A 49 42.28 -2.86 36.26
CA ILE A 49 42.39 -2.96 34.80
C ILE A 49 41.86 -4.32 34.33
N ARG A 50 42.15 -5.41 35.06
CA ARG A 50 41.58 -6.73 34.72
C ARG A 50 40.05 -6.74 34.80
N ILE A 51 39.49 -6.12 35.84
CA ILE A 51 38.01 -5.99 35.97
C ILE A 51 37.45 -5.24 34.75
N LEU A 52 38.07 -4.14 34.32
CA LEU A 52 37.65 -3.40 33.14
C LEU A 52 37.67 -4.26 31.87
N PHE A 53 38.73 -5.08 31.69
CA PHE A 53 38.80 -6.01 30.55
C PHE A 53 37.73 -7.10 30.60
N TYR A 54 37.40 -7.64 31.79
CA TYR A 54 36.29 -8.59 31.92
C TYR A 54 34.95 -7.95 31.57
N LEU A 55 34.68 -6.74 31.99
CA LEU A 55 33.45 -6.01 31.64
C LEU A 55 33.35 -5.74 30.14
N LEU A 56 34.44 -5.29 29.53
CA LEU A 56 34.49 -5.04 28.08
C LEU A 56 34.32 -6.32 27.27
N SER A 57 34.98 -7.42 27.69
CA SER A 57 34.84 -8.73 27.04
C SER A 57 33.45 -9.31 27.18
N GLY A 58 32.82 -9.17 28.35
CA GLY A 58 31.42 -9.56 28.56
C GLY A 58 30.48 -8.82 27.62
N PHE A 59 30.69 -7.51 27.44
CA PHE A 59 29.91 -6.72 26.48
C PHE A 59 30.12 -7.19 25.03
N LEU A 60 31.37 -7.49 24.63
CA LEU A 60 31.67 -7.98 23.28
C LEU A 60 31.04 -9.38 23.04
N ILE A 61 31.13 -10.27 24.01
CA ILE A 61 30.50 -11.61 23.94
C ILE A 61 28.97 -11.45 23.81
N TYR A 62 28.37 -10.55 24.58
CA TYR A 62 26.93 -10.26 24.48
C TYR A 62 26.55 -9.75 23.07
N LYS A 63 27.33 -8.82 22.51
CA LYS A 63 27.12 -8.35 21.11
C LYS A 63 27.28 -9.48 20.10
N LEU A 64 28.30 -10.33 20.27
CA LEU A 64 28.50 -11.52 19.43
C LEU A 64 27.31 -12.49 19.56
N HIS A 65 26.82 -12.73 20.76
CA HIS A 65 25.63 -13.55 20.99
C HIS A 65 24.41 -13.04 20.23
N LEU A 66 24.13 -11.73 20.31
CA LEU A 66 23.01 -11.11 19.57
C LEU A 66 23.16 -11.29 18.06
N LYS A 67 24.36 -11.06 17.53
CA LYS A 67 24.64 -11.22 16.09
C LYS A 67 24.50 -12.68 15.65
N LEU A 68 25.03 -13.64 16.38
CA LEU A 68 24.89 -15.07 16.07
C LEU A 68 23.45 -15.55 16.20
N LYS A 69 22.69 -15.05 17.19
CA LYS A 69 21.26 -15.33 17.33
C LYS A 69 20.49 -14.84 16.11
N HIS A 70 20.78 -13.65 15.62
CA HIS A 70 20.14 -13.09 14.42
C HIS A 70 20.47 -13.90 13.16
N LEU A 71 21.76 -14.21 12.92
CA LEU A 71 22.18 -15.04 11.79
C LEU A 71 21.57 -16.45 11.82
N ARG A 72 21.45 -17.04 13.00
CA ARG A 72 20.79 -18.36 13.17
C ARG A 72 19.31 -18.26 12.81
N TYR A 73 18.61 -17.24 13.29
CA TYR A 73 17.20 -17.03 12.98
C TYR A 73 16.97 -16.88 11.48
N GLU A 74 17.84 -16.16 10.78
CA GLU A 74 17.80 -16.06 9.32
C GLU A 74 17.99 -17.40 8.62
N ALA A 75 19.01 -18.14 9.03
CA ALA A 75 19.30 -19.44 8.45
C ALA A 75 18.18 -20.45 8.73
N ASP A 76 17.62 -20.47 9.95
CA ASP A 76 16.48 -21.33 10.30
C ASP A 76 15.26 -21.00 9.44
N TYR A 77 14.98 -19.73 9.18
CA TYR A 77 13.83 -19.33 8.35
C TYR A 77 13.98 -19.77 6.88
N TYR A 78 15.16 -19.59 6.28
CA TYR A 78 15.43 -20.11 4.93
C TYR A 78 15.35 -21.62 4.84
N LEU A 79 15.74 -22.32 5.89
CA LEU A 79 15.59 -23.79 5.97
C LEU A 79 14.12 -24.19 6.04
N ILE A 80 13.31 -23.49 6.85
CA ILE A 80 11.87 -23.73 6.93
C ILE A 80 11.21 -23.53 5.57
N LEU A 81 11.49 -22.40 4.90
CA LEU A 81 10.97 -22.12 3.56
C LEU A 81 11.34 -23.23 2.57
N ARG A 82 12.61 -23.63 2.57
CA ARG A 82 13.09 -24.72 1.70
C ARG A 82 12.32 -26.01 1.93
N GLU A 83 12.18 -26.44 3.18
CA GLU A 83 11.47 -27.68 3.53
C GLU A 83 9.97 -27.58 3.19
N SER A 84 9.34 -26.45 3.44
CA SER A 84 7.94 -26.18 3.04
C SER A 84 7.74 -26.31 1.53
N LEU A 85 8.64 -25.72 0.74
CA LEU A 85 8.55 -25.79 -0.72
C LEU A 85 8.83 -27.19 -1.26
N LEU A 86 9.76 -27.93 -0.66
CA LEU A 86 9.98 -29.33 -0.98
C LEU A 86 8.74 -30.19 -0.66
N TYR A 87 8.08 -29.91 0.48
CA TYR A 87 6.81 -30.56 0.82
C TYR A 87 5.73 -30.26 -0.22
N VAL A 88 5.61 -29.01 -0.69
CA VAL A 88 4.68 -28.63 -1.78
C VAL A 88 4.97 -29.41 -3.05
N LEU A 89 6.24 -29.49 -3.48
CA LEU A 89 6.64 -30.27 -4.66
C LEU A 89 6.24 -31.73 -4.55
N HIS A 90 6.46 -32.34 -3.37
CA HIS A 90 6.16 -33.74 -3.12
C HIS A 90 4.64 -34.01 -3.08
N THR A 91 3.90 -33.23 -2.27
CA THR A 91 2.47 -33.47 -2.01
C THR A 91 1.62 -33.25 -3.26
N ASN A 92 2.00 -32.27 -4.09
CA ASN A 92 1.30 -31.95 -5.33
C ASN A 92 1.81 -32.74 -6.55
N ARG A 93 2.69 -33.72 -6.31
CA ARG A 93 3.29 -34.56 -7.38
C ARG A 93 3.82 -33.68 -8.53
N LEU A 94 4.64 -32.71 -8.20
CA LEU A 94 5.30 -31.80 -9.14
C LEU A 94 6.65 -32.38 -9.58
N TYR A 95 6.73 -33.71 -9.73
CA TYR A 95 7.90 -34.45 -10.19
C TYR A 95 7.48 -35.76 -10.87
N THR A 96 8.34 -36.27 -11.72
CA THR A 96 8.20 -37.57 -12.35
C THR A 96 9.34 -38.47 -11.93
N THR A 97 9.03 -39.76 -11.77
CA THR A 97 9.99 -40.83 -11.38
C THR A 97 10.07 -41.91 -12.40
N TYR A 98 11.16 -42.64 -12.39
CA TYR A 98 11.30 -43.91 -13.06
C TYR A 98 11.87 -44.95 -12.08
N LYS A 99 11.59 -46.23 -12.32
CA LYS A 99 12.20 -47.31 -11.58
C LYS A 99 13.45 -47.76 -12.32
N ASP A 100 14.58 -47.79 -11.62
CA ASP A 100 15.82 -48.31 -12.19
C ASP A 100 15.79 -49.86 -12.24
N SER A 101 16.83 -50.45 -12.82
CA SER A 101 16.95 -51.90 -12.94
C SER A 101 16.95 -52.67 -11.60
N SER A 102 17.17 -51.99 -10.50
CA SER A 102 17.15 -52.50 -9.12
C SER A 102 15.80 -52.23 -8.42
N GLY A 103 14.79 -51.66 -9.11
CA GLY A 103 13.46 -51.39 -8.60
C GLY A 103 13.33 -50.10 -7.75
N TYR A 104 14.42 -49.35 -7.59
CA TYR A 104 14.39 -48.05 -6.86
C TYR A 104 13.83 -46.96 -7.75
N GLU A 105 12.96 -46.10 -7.12
CA GLU A 105 12.42 -44.92 -7.77
C GLU A 105 13.43 -43.79 -7.79
N LYS A 106 13.73 -43.24 -8.95
CA LYS A 106 14.59 -42.07 -9.16
C LYS A 106 13.81 -40.96 -9.82
N ILE A 107 14.02 -39.70 -9.40
CA ILE A 107 13.40 -38.52 -9.99
C ILE A 107 14.08 -38.20 -11.32
N ILE A 108 13.31 -38.14 -12.39
CA ILE A 108 13.76 -37.71 -13.72
C ILE A 108 13.67 -36.22 -13.87
N ARG A 109 12.52 -35.66 -13.46
CA ARG A 109 12.19 -34.23 -13.63
C ARG A 109 11.34 -33.75 -12.48
N SER A 110 11.53 -32.52 -12.07
CA SER A 110 10.65 -31.82 -11.12
C SER A 110 10.41 -30.37 -11.55
N ALA A 111 9.30 -29.80 -11.12
CA ALA A 111 9.10 -28.36 -11.20
C ALA A 111 10.22 -27.61 -10.43
N THR A 112 10.50 -26.39 -10.82
CA THR A 112 11.52 -25.54 -10.18
C THR A 112 10.84 -24.39 -9.48
N LEU A 113 11.06 -24.29 -8.17
CA LEU A 113 10.66 -23.17 -7.34
C LEU A 113 11.93 -22.43 -6.89
N GLU A 114 11.90 -21.12 -7.04
CA GLU A 114 12.92 -20.21 -6.51
C GLU A 114 12.28 -19.38 -5.40
N TYR A 115 13.01 -19.06 -4.35
CA TYR A 115 12.46 -18.26 -3.24
C TYR A 115 13.45 -17.24 -2.72
N GLU A 116 12.90 -16.14 -2.23
CA GLU A 116 13.67 -15.01 -1.69
C GLU A 116 12.87 -14.36 -0.55
N LEU A 117 13.58 -13.93 0.50
CA LEU A 117 13.02 -13.16 1.59
C LEU A 117 13.44 -11.69 1.43
N ASP A 118 12.50 -10.83 1.04
CA ASP A 118 12.68 -9.38 1.02
C ASP A 118 12.25 -8.80 2.38
N ARG A 119 13.20 -8.62 3.27
CA ARG A 119 12.95 -8.10 4.62
C ARG A 119 12.62 -6.63 4.65
N GLN A 120 13.10 -5.86 3.67
CA GLN A 120 12.82 -4.42 3.61
C GLN A 120 11.35 -4.20 3.27
N LYS A 121 10.83 -5.00 2.36
CA LYS A 121 9.40 -4.96 1.98
C LYS A 121 8.53 -5.86 2.85
N GLY A 122 9.10 -6.68 3.72
CA GLY A 122 8.34 -7.63 4.54
C GLY A 122 7.69 -8.75 3.73
N HIS A 123 8.30 -9.17 2.60
CA HIS A 123 7.74 -10.17 1.70
C HIS A 123 8.60 -11.42 1.58
N VAL A 124 7.93 -12.55 1.38
CA VAL A 124 8.50 -13.78 0.82
C VAL A 124 8.07 -13.88 -0.63
N LEU A 125 9.03 -13.89 -1.52
CA LEU A 125 8.81 -14.09 -2.95
C LEU A 125 9.07 -15.55 -3.31
N ILE A 126 8.09 -16.20 -3.92
CA ILE A 126 8.23 -17.53 -4.50
C ILE A 126 8.00 -17.44 -6.01
N LYS A 127 8.99 -17.88 -6.77
CA LYS A 127 8.94 -17.87 -8.22
C LYS A 127 8.91 -19.31 -8.73
N ALA A 128 7.79 -19.68 -9.37
CA ALA A 128 7.59 -20.98 -9.97
C ALA A 128 7.83 -20.88 -11.47
N LEU A 129 8.78 -21.66 -12.02
CA LEU A 129 9.14 -21.61 -13.44
C LEU A 129 8.12 -22.36 -14.29
N ILE A 130 7.74 -21.75 -15.42
CA ILE A 130 6.91 -22.34 -16.46
C ILE A 130 7.84 -22.81 -17.57
N THR A 131 8.03 -24.12 -17.68
CA THR A 131 9.00 -24.71 -18.61
C THR A 131 8.34 -25.37 -19.82
N GLY A 132 7.01 -25.24 -19.99
CA GLY A 132 6.25 -25.84 -21.05
C GLY A 132 5.98 -27.36 -20.87
N ASP A 133 6.32 -27.87 -19.69
CA ASP A 133 6.11 -29.26 -19.30
C ASP A 133 4.73 -29.52 -18.66
N GLU A 134 4.50 -30.74 -18.20
CA GLU A 134 3.28 -31.19 -17.54
C GLU A 134 2.95 -30.45 -16.22
N PHE A 135 3.97 -29.81 -15.62
CA PHE A 135 3.80 -29.06 -14.38
C PHE A 135 3.39 -27.59 -14.60
N SER A 136 3.53 -27.09 -15.84
CA SER A 136 3.35 -25.67 -16.17
C SER A 136 1.98 -25.10 -15.78
N LYS A 137 0.90 -25.90 -15.92
CA LYS A 137 -0.44 -25.50 -15.47
C LYS A 137 -0.57 -25.57 -13.94
N LYS A 138 -0.01 -26.60 -13.32
CA LYS A 138 -0.09 -26.80 -11.87
C LYS A 138 0.65 -25.70 -11.10
N VAL A 139 1.84 -25.30 -11.59
CA VAL A 139 2.62 -24.25 -10.94
C VAL A 139 1.98 -22.87 -11.03
N GLN A 140 1.00 -22.67 -11.93
CA GLN A 140 0.21 -21.44 -12.02
C GLN A 140 -0.94 -21.35 -11.00
N SER A 141 -1.28 -22.45 -10.33
CA SER A 141 -2.40 -22.53 -9.37
C SER A 141 -1.96 -23.00 -7.99
N LEU A 142 -0.75 -22.63 -7.56
CA LEU A 142 -0.20 -22.99 -6.25
C LEU A 142 -0.52 -21.99 -5.14
N ASP A 143 -1.23 -20.92 -5.43
CA ASP A 143 -1.51 -19.83 -4.50
C ASP A 143 -2.07 -20.32 -3.16
N ASP A 144 -3.18 -21.09 -3.18
CA ASP A 144 -3.82 -21.58 -1.95
C ASP A 144 -2.97 -22.64 -1.23
N VAL A 145 -2.27 -23.48 -1.99
CA VAL A 145 -1.38 -24.51 -1.43
C VAL A 145 -0.19 -23.87 -0.72
N LEU A 146 0.44 -22.88 -1.38
CA LEU A 146 1.57 -22.14 -0.80
C LEU A 146 1.14 -21.34 0.42
N ALA A 147 0.00 -20.65 0.35
CA ALA A 147 -0.54 -19.91 1.48
C ALA A 147 -0.76 -20.81 2.69
N GLY A 148 -1.37 -21.99 2.49
CA GLY A 148 -1.63 -22.96 3.57
C GLY A 148 -0.37 -23.60 4.14
N VAL A 149 0.62 -23.94 3.29
CA VAL A 149 1.86 -24.60 3.76
C VAL A 149 2.80 -23.62 4.44
N LEU A 150 2.85 -22.38 3.97
CA LEU A 150 3.69 -21.34 4.54
C LEU A 150 3.05 -20.64 5.74
N GLU A 151 1.73 -20.82 5.93
CA GLU A 151 0.92 -20.08 6.91
C GLU A 151 1.06 -18.55 6.73
N LEU A 152 1.20 -18.12 5.47
CA LEU A 152 1.38 -16.71 5.10
C LEU A 152 0.25 -16.25 4.19
N GLU A 153 -0.10 -14.99 4.32
CA GLU A 153 -1.12 -14.34 3.51
C GLU A 153 -0.53 -13.93 2.15
N LEU A 154 -1.19 -14.33 1.06
CA LEU A 154 -0.81 -13.92 -0.29
C LEU A 154 -1.15 -12.44 -0.49
N ASP A 155 -0.14 -11.64 -0.87
CA ASP A 155 -0.28 -10.25 -1.27
C ASP A 155 -0.63 -10.13 -2.76
N GLU A 156 0.20 -10.73 -3.61
CA GLU A 156 0.06 -10.61 -5.06
C GLU A 156 0.51 -11.88 -5.78
N LYS A 157 -0.14 -12.16 -6.91
CA LYS A 157 0.23 -13.21 -7.84
C LYS A 157 0.43 -12.60 -9.22
N ILE A 158 1.63 -12.77 -9.79
CA ILE A 158 1.98 -12.22 -11.10
C ILE A 158 2.31 -13.37 -12.04
N ILE A 159 1.56 -13.48 -13.14
CA ILE A 159 1.79 -14.51 -14.16
C ILE A 159 2.57 -13.90 -15.31
N ARG A 160 3.72 -14.50 -15.63
CA ARG A 160 4.55 -14.15 -16.78
C ARG A 160 4.69 -15.35 -17.71
N PRO A 161 5.07 -15.19 -18.96
CA PRO A 161 5.19 -16.32 -19.90
C PRO A 161 6.10 -17.45 -19.43
N SER A 162 7.17 -17.14 -18.69
CA SER A 162 8.18 -18.11 -18.24
C SER A 162 8.15 -18.43 -16.75
N PHE A 163 7.34 -17.75 -15.96
CA PHE A 163 7.24 -17.98 -14.51
C PHE A 163 5.97 -17.38 -13.93
N VAL A 164 5.63 -17.82 -12.71
CA VAL A 164 4.64 -17.17 -11.82
C VAL A 164 5.35 -16.72 -10.57
N GLU A 165 5.10 -15.50 -10.14
CA GLU A 165 5.56 -14.95 -8.86
C GLU A 165 4.41 -14.91 -7.87
N TYR A 166 4.68 -15.43 -6.67
CA TYR A 166 3.79 -15.39 -5.52
C TYR A 166 4.45 -14.58 -4.43
N HIS A 167 3.86 -13.45 -4.08
CA HIS A 167 4.33 -12.56 -3.03
C HIS A 167 3.51 -12.79 -1.78
N PHE A 168 4.14 -13.19 -0.68
CA PHE A 168 3.48 -13.43 0.60
C PHE A 168 3.96 -12.43 1.64
N PHE A 169 3.08 -11.96 2.51
CA PHE A 169 3.48 -11.14 3.64
C PHE A 169 4.22 -11.98 4.70
N TYR A 170 5.51 -11.68 4.88
CA TYR A 170 6.28 -12.16 6.03
C TYR A 170 6.00 -11.30 7.27
N LYS A 171 5.87 -9.99 7.07
CA LYS A 171 5.43 -9.04 8.07
C LYS A 171 4.31 -8.21 7.44
N LYS A 172 3.08 -8.38 7.96
CA LYS A 172 1.95 -7.59 7.50
C LYS A 172 2.23 -6.11 7.74
N PRO A 173 1.97 -5.23 6.78
CA PRO A 173 2.10 -3.79 6.99
C PRO A 173 1.24 -3.33 8.18
N GLU A 174 1.79 -2.46 9.01
CA GLU A 174 1.05 -1.90 10.13
C GLU A 174 0.16 -0.76 9.63
N ARG A 175 -1.05 -0.68 10.18
CA ARG A 175 -1.97 0.42 9.91
C ARG A 175 -1.38 1.71 10.46
N LEU A 176 -1.40 2.77 9.67
CA LEU A 176 -0.97 4.09 10.12
C LEU A 176 -1.97 4.61 11.17
N VAL A 177 -1.48 4.92 12.37
CA VAL A 177 -2.29 5.55 13.44
C VAL A 177 -1.93 7.03 13.47
N LEU A 178 -2.93 7.88 13.27
CA LEU A 178 -2.74 9.33 13.33
C LEU A 178 -2.85 9.81 14.78
N GLN A 179 -1.89 10.65 15.14
CA GLN A 179 -1.87 11.34 16.44
C GLN A 179 -2.12 12.82 16.27
N SER A 180 -2.77 13.45 17.26
CA SER A 180 -2.96 14.88 17.28
C SER A 180 -1.63 15.61 17.47
N HIS A 181 -1.42 16.63 16.65
CA HIS A 181 -0.17 17.40 16.65
C HIS A 181 -0.42 18.79 17.19
N ASN A 182 -0.70 19.19 18.23
CA ASN A 182 -1.00 20.52 18.80
C ASN A 182 -0.27 21.73 18.14
N GLN A 183 0.39 21.53 17.01
CA GLN A 183 1.12 22.55 16.26
C GLN A 183 0.91 22.36 14.75
N LYS A 184 0.83 23.48 14.02
CA LYS A 184 0.76 23.49 12.56
C LYS A 184 1.98 22.80 11.96
N GLN A 185 1.75 21.87 11.05
CA GLN A 185 2.80 21.19 10.28
C GLN A 185 2.71 21.64 8.83
N GLU A 186 3.78 22.17 8.29
CA GLU A 186 3.89 22.50 6.86
C GLU A 186 4.85 21.50 6.18
N ILE A 187 4.41 20.94 5.08
CA ILE A 187 5.16 19.93 4.32
C ILE A 187 5.31 20.48 2.91
N ASP A 188 6.55 20.67 2.46
CA ASP A 188 6.81 21.23 1.13
C ASP A 188 6.72 20.18 0.01
N ASN A 189 6.91 18.90 0.30
CA ASN A 189 6.70 17.86 -0.68
C ASN A 189 5.23 17.47 -0.82
N LEU A 190 4.87 16.87 -1.96
CA LEU A 190 3.50 16.45 -2.26
C LEU A 190 3.24 14.95 -1.95
N ASP A 191 4.19 14.26 -1.35
CA ASP A 191 4.04 12.85 -0.99
C ASP A 191 3.17 12.70 0.27
N ILE A 192 2.08 11.97 0.15
CA ILE A 192 1.14 11.67 1.24
C ILE A 192 1.27 10.20 1.62
N ASN A 193 1.61 9.94 2.87
CA ASN A 193 1.65 8.59 3.41
C ASN A 193 0.24 8.13 3.76
N LEU A 194 -0.26 7.12 3.04
CA LEU A 194 -1.58 6.52 3.25
C LEU A 194 -1.54 5.25 4.13
N GLY A 195 -0.38 4.93 4.71
CA GLY A 195 -0.19 3.66 5.42
C GLY A 195 0.02 2.47 4.49
N TYR A 196 0.28 1.29 5.06
CA TYR A 196 0.50 0.06 4.29
C TYR A 196 1.60 0.16 3.21
N GLY A 197 2.59 1.02 3.42
CA GLY A 197 3.67 1.28 2.45
C GLY A 197 3.23 2.09 1.23
N VAL A 198 2.01 2.61 1.22
CA VAL A 198 1.47 3.40 0.09
C VAL A 198 1.82 4.87 0.28
N ILE A 199 2.59 5.42 -0.66
CA ILE A 199 2.90 6.85 -0.74
C ILE A 199 2.22 7.40 -1.99
N PHE A 200 1.25 8.28 -1.79
CA PHE A 200 0.49 8.93 -2.86
C PHE A 200 1.12 10.27 -3.21
N ASN A 201 1.33 10.52 -4.50
CA ASN A 201 1.80 11.80 -5.02
C ASN A 201 0.90 12.25 -6.19
N PRO A 202 0.20 13.38 -6.08
CA PRO A 202 -0.77 13.82 -7.08
C PRO A 202 -0.15 14.20 -8.44
N ILE A 203 1.14 14.54 -8.49
CA ILE A 203 1.81 14.78 -9.78
C ILE A 203 1.97 13.48 -10.56
N LYS A 204 2.30 12.37 -9.85
CA LYS A 204 2.52 11.04 -10.46
C LYS A 204 1.21 10.30 -10.72
N CYS A 205 0.28 10.44 -9.79
CA CYS A 205 -0.99 9.72 -9.75
C CYS A 205 -2.11 10.74 -9.49
N PRO A 206 -2.63 11.43 -10.52
CA PRO A 206 -3.61 12.50 -10.34
C PRO A 206 -4.97 11.94 -9.98
N HIS A 207 -5.72 12.76 -9.25
CA HIS A 207 -7.12 12.54 -8.91
C HIS A 207 -7.37 11.29 -8.05
N ILE A 208 -8.45 11.34 -7.30
CA ILE A 208 -8.80 10.30 -6.32
C ILE A 208 -10.27 9.89 -6.51
N LEU A 209 -10.52 8.59 -6.50
CA LEU A 209 -11.85 7.99 -6.38
C LEU A 209 -11.95 7.23 -5.06
N VAL A 210 -12.93 7.56 -4.24
CA VAL A 210 -13.22 6.85 -2.99
C VAL A 210 -14.66 6.32 -3.02
N SER A 211 -14.82 5.01 -3.03
CA SER A 211 -16.13 4.36 -2.89
C SER A 211 -16.22 3.66 -1.54
N GLY A 212 -17.40 3.66 -0.95
CA GLY A 212 -17.65 2.92 0.29
C GLY A 212 -19.01 3.19 0.88
N GLY A 213 -19.67 2.14 1.31
CA GLY A 213 -20.98 2.19 1.95
C GLY A 213 -20.97 2.93 3.28
N THR A 214 -22.16 3.17 3.82
CA THR A 214 -22.32 3.76 5.15
C THR A 214 -21.58 2.94 6.20
N GLY A 215 -20.79 3.60 7.05
CA GLY A 215 -20.02 2.95 8.10
C GLY A 215 -18.66 2.36 7.66
N SER A 216 -18.31 2.39 6.36
CA SER A 216 -17.04 1.87 5.83
C SER A 216 -15.79 2.64 6.28
N GLY A 217 -15.94 3.87 6.81
CA GLY A 217 -14.82 4.74 7.17
C GLY A 217 -14.50 5.82 6.13
N LYS A 218 -15.30 5.95 5.06
CA LYS A 218 -15.09 6.90 3.96
C LYS A 218 -14.92 8.34 4.42
N SER A 219 -15.84 8.89 5.23
CA SER A 219 -15.78 10.27 5.74
C SER A 219 -14.53 10.51 6.59
N ILE A 220 -14.14 9.53 7.42
CA ILE A 220 -12.92 9.60 8.22
C ILE A 220 -11.68 9.69 7.31
N PHE A 221 -11.60 8.84 6.30
CA PHE A 221 -10.49 8.85 5.36
C PHE A 221 -10.41 10.18 4.57
N ILE A 222 -11.55 10.71 4.12
CA ILE A 222 -11.60 12.02 3.43
C ILE A 222 -11.13 13.13 4.39
N SER A 223 -11.52 13.11 5.67
CA SER A 223 -11.03 14.06 6.66
C SER A 223 -9.51 14.01 6.84
N VAL A 224 -8.92 12.81 6.83
CA VAL A 224 -7.46 12.64 6.83
C VAL A 224 -6.83 13.31 5.61
N LEU A 225 -7.38 13.09 4.42
CA LEU A 225 -6.87 13.70 3.19
C LEU A 225 -6.99 15.24 3.23
N ILE A 226 -8.08 15.78 3.75
CA ILE A 226 -8.26 17.24 3.92
C ILE A 226 -7.11 17.81 4.75
N LEU A 227 -6.77 17.21 5.91
CA LEU A 227 -5.65 17.65 6.73
C LEU A 227 -4.32 17.54 5.98
N GLU A 228 -4.09 16.43 5.28
CA GLU A 228 -2.88 16.23 4.48
C GLU A 228 -2.75 17.24 3.33
N PHE A 229 -3.86 17.66 2.73
CA PHE A 229 -3.87 18.73 1.72
C PHE A 229 -3.54 20.09 2.32
N PHE A 230 -4.12 20.43 3.48
CA PHE A 230 -3.79 21.69 4.19
C PHE A 230 -2.32 21.75 4.64
N LYS A 231 -1.75 20.62 5.12
CA LYS A 231 -0.32 20.55 5.44
C LYS A 231 0.58 20.93 4.26
N ARG A 232 0.09 20.73 3.02
CA ARG A 232 0.77 21.05 1.75
C ARG A 232 0.33 22.37 1.13
N LYS A 233 -0.29 23.24 1.95
CA LYS A 233 -0.74 24.58 1.53
C LYS A 233 -1.70 24.57 0.34
N SER A 234 -2.49 23.50 0.23
CA SER A 234 -3.47 23.36 -0.85
C SER A 234 -4.71 24.21 -0.58
N THR A 235 -5.30 24.77 -1.64
CA THR A 235 -6.66 25.32 -1.61
C THR A 235 -7.66 24.17 -1.78
N ILE A 236 -8.72 24.14 -0.97
CA ILE A 236 -9.70 23.06 -0.98
C ILE A 236 -11.09 23.64 -1.21
N TYR A 237 -11.78 23.12 -2.22
CA TYR A 237 -13.20 23.37 -2.48
C TYR A 237 -13.99 22.08 -2.24
N ILE A 238 -15.14 22.18 -1.57
CA ILE A 238 -15.98 21.04 -1.19
C ILE A 238 -17.38 21.22 -1.77
N ALA A 239 -17.81 20.22 -2.56
CA ALA A 239 -19.17 20.08 -3.06
C ALA A 239 -19.84 18.90 -2.33
N ASP A 240 -20.77 19.17 -1.42
CA ASP A 240 -21.55 18.15 -0.69
C ASP A 240 -23.04 18.34 -0.91
N PRO A 241 -23.62 17.73 -1.96
CA PRO A 241 -25.03 17.87 -2.29
C PRO A 241 -26.00 17.27 -1.26
N LYS A 242 -25.49 16.41 -0.36
CA LYS A 242 -26.28 15.84 0.75
C LYS A 242 -26.26 16.72 2.00
N ASN A 243 -25.41 17.75 2.04
CA ASN A 243 -25.20 18.59 3.22
C ASN A 243 -24.95 17.74 4.48
N SER A 244 -24.02 16.82 4.37
CA SER A 244 -23.61 15.87 5.41
C SER A 244 -22.39 16.39 6.18
N ASP A 245 -21.52 15.49 6.65
CA ASP A 245 -20.33 15.82 7.43
C ASP A 245 -19.41 16.84 6.72
N LEU A 246 -19.20 16.70 5.40
CA LEU A 246 -18.35 17.61 4.64
C LEU A 246 -19.00 18.98 4.41
N GLY A 247 -20.31 19.02 4.23
CA GLY A 247 -21.09 20.26 4.10
C GLY A 247 -21.02 21.11 5.37
N SER A 248 -20.97 20.48 6.54
CA SER A 248 -20.85 21.17 7.84
C SER A 248 -19.52 21.93 8.01
N LEU A 249 -18.50 21.60 7.21
CA LEU A 249 -17.22 22.32 7.20
C LEU A 249 -17.36 23.78 6.71
N SER A 250 -18.50 24.15 6.13
CA SER A 250 -18.82 25.56 5.81
C SER A 250 -18.73 26.49 7.02
N HIS A 251 -19.03 25.99 8.23
CA HIS A 251 -18.87 26.74 9.48
C HIS A 251 -17.42 27.16 9.78
N TYR A 252 -16.44 26.45 9.22
CA TYR A 252 -15.00 26.70 9.45
C TYR A 252 -14.30 27.27 8.22
N LEU A 253 -14.63 26.76 7.02
CA LEU A 253 -14.00 27.18 5.77
C LEU A 253 -14.75 28.33 5.08
N GLY A 254 -16.05 28.51 5.41
CA GLY A 254 -16.94 29.49 4.78
C GLY A 254 -17.57 29.03 3.47
N ASP A 255 -18.65 29.70 3.09
CA ASP A 255 -19.46 29.40 1.89
C ASP A 255 -18.71 29.62 0.56
N LYS A 256 -17.60 30.33 0.61
CA LYS A 256 -16.71 30.48 -0.56
C LYS A 256 -16.14 29.14 -1.00
N TYR A 257 -15.80 28.28 -0.06
CA TYR A 257 -15.09 27.03 -0.29
C TYR A 257 -15.96 25.77 -0.16
N VAL A 258 -17.11 25.87 0.54
CA VAL A 258 -18.01 24.74 0.74
C VAL A 258 -19.37 25.06 0.14
N ALA A 259 -19.89 24.18 -0.71
CA ALA A 259 -21.15 24.34 -1.39
C ALA A 259 -22.02 23.08 -1.26
N THR A 260 -23.28 23.28 -0.91
CA THR A 260 -24.27 22.20 -0.68
C THR A 260 -25.47 22.25 -1.64
N THR A 261 -25.70 23.40 -2.28
CA THR A 261 -26.78 23.56 -3.24
C THR A 261 -26.26 23.49 -4.67
N PRO A 262 -27.08 23.02 -5.66
CA PRO A 262 -26.63 22.86 -7.04
C PRO A 262 -26.00 24.13 -7.65
N ASN A 263 -26.61 25.30 -7.42
CA ASN A 263 -26.09 26.57 -7.93
C ASN A 263 -24.74 26.96 -7.31
N ASN A 264 -24.55 26.73 -5.99
CA ASN A 264 -23.29 27.02 -5.32
C ASN A 264 -22.23 25.99 -5.72
N ILE A 265 -22.59 24.73 -5.95
CA ILE A 265 -21.70 23.71 -6.49
C ILE A 265 -21.22 24.12 -7.90
N ALA A 266 -22.13 24.56 -8.78
CA ALA A 266 -21.75 25.08 -10.09
C ALA A 266 -20.78 26.28 -9.98
N ARG A 267 -21.04 27.20 -9.02
CA ARG A 267 -20.15 28.33 -8.77
C ARG A 267 -18.72 27.89 -8.39
N ILE A 268 -18.56 26.96 -7.44
CA ILE A 268 -17.21 26.53 -7.04
C ILE A 268 -16.51 25.72 -8.15
N VAL A 269 -17.24 24.88 -8.90
CA VAL A 269 -16.65 24.15 -10.05
C VAL A 269 -16.16 25.13 -11.10
N ARG A 270 -16.95 26.18 -11.40
CA ARG A 270 -16.56 27.24 -12.35
C ARG A 270 -15.29 27.95 -11.89
N LEU A 271 -15.21 28.36 -10.62
CA LEU A 271 -14.01 28.99 -10.04
C LEU A 271 -12.76 28.10 -10.20
N VAL A 272 -12.89 26.79 -9.95
CA VAL A 272 -11.76 25.85 -10.09
C VAL A 272 -11.34 25.69 -11.57
N VAL A 273 -12.30 25.67 -12.48
CA VAL A 273 -12.00 25.60 -13.94
C VAL A 273 -11.37 26.92 -14.43
N GLU A 274 -11.85 28.06 -13.98
CA GLU A 274 -11.27 29.38 -14.30
C GLU A 274 -9.81 29.46 -13.78
N GLU A 275 -9.56 29.08 -12.54
CA GLU A 275 -8.18 29.02 -11.99
C GLU A 275 -7.28 28.07 -12.79
N MET A 276 -7.79 26.92 -13.24
CA MET A 276 -7.05 26.02 -14.12
C MET A 276 -6.65 26.70 -15.42
N GLN A 277 -7.57 27.45 -16.05
CA GLN A 277 -7.33 28.13 -17.31
C GLN A 277 -6.33 29.30 -17.14
N GLU A 278 -6.44 30.06 -16.05
CA GLU A 278 -5.50 31.15 -15.70
C GLU A 278 -4.08 30.59 -15.51
N ARG A 279 -3.94 29.46 -14.78
CA ARG A 279 -2.64 28.82 -14.61
C ARG A 279 -2.06 28.34 -15.94
N TYR A 280 -2.87 27.78 -16.83
CA TYR A 280 -2.43 27.39 -18.17
C TYR A 280 -1.99 28.60 -19.00
N GLN A 281 -2.71 29.73 -18.89
CA GLN A 281 -2.30 30.97 -19.56
C GLN A 281 -0.95 31.44 -19.03
N TYR A 282 -0.80 31.52 -17.68
CA TYR A 282 0.46 31.91 -17.05
C TYR A 282 1.63 31.01 -17.47
N MET A 283 1.43 29.68 -17.49
CA MET A 283 2.46 28.71 -17.88
C MET A 283 2.83 28.81 -19.37
N ARG A 284 1.90 29.23 -20.25
CA ARG A 284 2.19 29.53 -21.64
C ARG A 284 3.03 30.79 -21.77
N ASP A 285 2.69 31.83 -21.04
CA ASP A 285 3.39 33.12 -21.09
C ASP A 285 4.79 33.03 -20.46
N ASN A 286 4.97 32.12 -19.49
CA ASN A 286 6.23 31.81 -18.81
C ASN A 286 6.71 30.39 -19.18
N PHE A 287 6.78 30.09 -20.47
CA PHE A 287 7.01 28.75 -20.98
C PHE A 287 8.34 28.14 -20.50
N GLN A 288 8.23 26.94 -19.93
CA GLN A 288 9.36 26.09 -19.57
C GLN A 288 9.05 24.65 -19.99
N TYR A 289 9.86 24.10 -20.87
CA TYR A 289 9.64 22.72 -21.37
C TYR A 289 9.67 21.68 -20.26
N GLY A 290 8.62 20.86 -20.20
CA GLY A 290 8.51 19.79 -19.22
C GLY A 290 8.12 20.23 -17.79
N SER A 291 7.89 21.54 -17.57
CA SER A 291 7.45 22.06 -16.26
C SER A 291 6.00 21.71 -15.96
N ASN A 292 5.66 21.72 -14.69
CA ASN A 292 4.31 21.58 -14.16
C ASN A 292 4.03 22.74 -13.18
N PHE A 293 2.84 22.78 -12.61
CA PHE A 293 2.42 23.84 -11.69
C PHE A 293 3.40 24.14 -10.55
N ALA A 294 4.05 23.10 -9.99
CA ALA A 294 4.98 23.28 -8.87
C ALA A 294 6.27 24.02 -9.30
N ASP A 295 6.74 23.79 -10.53
CA ASP A 295 7.91 24.48 -11.09
C ASP A 295 7.63 25.98 -11.28
N HIS A 296 6.36 26.37 -11.43
CA HIS A 296 5.90 27.75 -11.52
C HIS A 296 5.48 28.35 -10.15
N GLY A 297 5.70 27.62 -9.04
CA GLY A 297 5.41 28.09 -7.70
C GLY A 297 3.94 28.00 -7.27
N PHE A 298 3.07 27.42 -8.10
CA PHE A 298 1.68 27.22 -7.72
C PHE A 298 1.53 26.13 -6.68
N LYS A 299 0.55 26.27 -5.79
CA LYS A 299 0.16 25.26 -4.82
C LYS A 299 -1.01 24.43 -5.37
N PRO A 300 -1.18 23.16 -4.92
CA PRO A 300 -2.30 22.32 -5.36
C PRO A 300 -3.64 22.95 -5.03
N VAL A 301 -4.61 22.74 -5.90
CA VAL A 301 -6.04 23.02 -5.64
C VAL A 301 -6.79 21.70 -5.71
N TRP A 302 -7.62 21.43 -4.72
CA TRP A 302 -8.43 20.23 -4.65
C TRP A 302 -9.91 20.56 -4.70
N LEU A 303 -10.63 19.95 -5.63
CA LEU A 303 -12.09 19.92 -5.64
C LEU A 303 -12.54 18.56 -5.06
N LEU A 304 -13.19 18.56 -3.91
CA LEU A 304 -13.79 17.39 -3.29
C LEU A 304 -15.27 17.35 -3.64
N VAL A 305 -15.72 16.29 -4.29
CA VAL A 305 -17.13 16.09 -4.64
C VAL A 305 -17.64 14.87 -3.87
N ASP A 306 -18.43 15.11 -2.82
CA ASP A 306 -19.04 14.03 -2.06
C ASP A 306 -20.36 13.60 -2.71
N GLU A 307 -20.50 12.29 -2.87
CA GLU A 307 -21.70 11.65 -3.44
C GLU A 307 -22.15 12.24 -4.79
N LEU A 308 -21.29 12.15 -5.79
CA LEU A 308 -21.57 12.64 -7.15
C LEU A 308 -22.91 12.15 -7.70
N GLY A 309 -23.32 10.91 -7.39
CA GLY A 309 -24.62 10.36 -7.79
C GLY A 309 -25.81 11.12 -7.18
N ALA A 310 -25.68 11.59 -5.93
CA ALA A 310 -26.72 12.40 -5.31
C ALA A 310 -26.83 13.77 -5.98
N PHE A 311 -25.71 14.37 -6.39
CA PHE A 311 -25.73 15.61 -7.15
C PHE A 311 -26.47 15.44 -8.49
N GLN A 312 -26.18 14.39 -9.25
CA GLN A 312 -26.87 14.10 -10.51
C GLN A 312 -28.37 13.85 -10.31
N ALA A 313 -28.73 13.15 -9.23
CA ALA A 313 -30.13 12.88 -8.89
C ALA A 313 -30.88 14.12 -8.38
N SER A 314 -30.20 15.16 -7.92
CA SER A 314 -30.80 16.42 -7.47
C SER A 314 -31.30 17.30 -8.60
N ALA A 315 -31.12 16.89 -9.86
CA ALA A 315 -31.62 17.59 -11.02
C ALA A 315 -33.14 17.71 -10.96
N GLY A 316 -33.63 18.95 -10.89
CA GLY A 316 -35.06 19.23 -11.06
C GLY A 316 -35.53 18.85 -12.46
N THR A 317 -36.88 18.89 -12.64
CA THR A 317 -37.46 18.62 -13.96
C THR A 317 -37.34 19.79 -14.94
N ASP A 318 -37.07 20.97 -14.41
CA ASP A 318 -36.97 22.22 -15.16
C ASP A 318 -35.64 22.31 -15.95
N LYS A 319 -35.65 23.04 -17.05
CA LYS A 319 -34.54 23.17 -17.99
C LYS A 319 -33.28 23.74 -17.30
N LYS A 320 -33.44 24.77 -16.45
CA LYS A 320 -32.33 25.44 -15.75
C LYS A 320 -31.57 24.50 -14.82
N SER A 321 -32.27 23.68 -14.04
CA SER A 321 -31.66 22.70 -13.16
C SER A 321 -30.87 21.66 -13.94
N LYS A 322 -31.37 21.21 -15.09
CA LYS A 322 -30.65 20.27 -15.97
C LYS A 322 -29.39 20.90 -16.57
N GLU A 323 -29.45 22.15 -17.01
CA GLU A 323 -28.31 22.91 -17.52
C GLU A 323 -27.22 23.06 -16.43
N THR A 324 -27.59 23.32 -15.17
CA THR A 324 -26.65 23.39 -14.05
C THR A 324 -25.93 22.06 -13.81
N ILE A 325 -26.64 20.92 -13.91
CA ILE A 325 -25.99 19.60 -13.78
C ILE A 325 -24.99 19.36 -14.91
N VAL A 326 -25.39 19.67 -16.16
CA VAL A 326 -24.51 19.51 -17.31
C VAL A 326 -23.24 20.37 -17.16
N GLU A 327 -23.40 21.65 -16.77
CA GLU A 327 -22.27 22.55 -16.53
C GLU A 327 -21.28 21.98 -15.50
N VAL A 328 -21.79 21.49 -14.38
CA VAL A 328 -20.94 20.91 -13.31
C VAL A 328 -20.23 19.65 -13.82
N MET A 329 -20.95 18.76 -14.50
CA MET A 329 -20.35 17.54 -15.03
C MET A 329 -19.29 17.81 -16.10
N ASP A 330 -19.50 18.80 -16.96
CA ASP A 330 -18.51 19.24 -17.95
C ASP A 330 -17.28 19.87 -17.27
N GLY A 331 -17.46 20.65 -16.20
CA GLY A 331 -16.37 21.18 -15.39
C GLY A 331 -15.55 20.08 -14.72
N ILE A 332 -16.21 19.11 -14.09
CA ILE A 332 -15.56 17.92 -13.50
C ILE A 332 -14.76 17.16 -14.56
N LYS A 333 -15.34 16.95 -15.75
CA LYS A 333 -14.66 16.29 -16.86
C LYS A 333 -13.40 17.05 -17.29
N GLN A 334 -13.47 18.37 -17.42
CA GLN A 334 -12.32 19.19 -17.75
C GLN A 334 -11.21 19.06 -16.70
N ILE A 335 -11.55 19.12 -15.42
CA ILE A 335 -10.59 18.96 -14.31
C ILE A 335 -9.91 17.58 -14.36
N ILE A 336 -10.67 16.50 -14.55
CA ILE A 336 -10.13 15.14 -14.65
C ILE A 336 -9.15 15.02 -15.83
N LEU A 337 -9.47 15.58 -16.97
CA LEU A 337 -8.68 15.41 -18.20
C LEU A 337 -7.48 16.35 -18.26
N LEU A 338 -7.58 17.55 -17.70
CA LEU A 338 -6.61 18.62 -17.89
C LEU A 338 -5.94 19.09 -16.59
N GLY A 339 -6.51 18.85 -15.43
CA GLY A 339 -6.11 19.49 -14.17
C GLY A 339 -4.68 19.19 -13.72
N ARG A 340 -4.16 17.98 -14.01
CA ARG A 340 -2.86 17.51 -13.51
C ARG A 340 -1.72 18.51 -13.70
N GLN A 341 -1.55 19.01 -14.92
CA GLN A 341 -0.44 19.90 -15.29
C GLN A 341 -0.55 21.26 -14.57
N ALA A 342 -1.78 21.75 -14.41
CA ALA A 342 -2.06 23.01 -13.73
C ALA A 342 -2.10 22.89 -12.20
N GLY A 343 -1.95 21.67 -11.63
CA GLY A 343 -2.05 21.43 -10.19
C GLY A 343 -3.46 21.51 -9.64
N ILE A 344 -4.44 21.26 -10.49
CA ILE A 344 -5.87 21.20 -10.15
C ILE A 344 -6.27 19.73 -10.06
N PHE A 345 -6.66 19.28 -8.88
CA PHE A 345 -6.97 17.89 -8.61
C PHE A 345 -8.41 17.73 -8.15
N ILE A 346 -8.98 16.55 -8.36
CA ILE A 346 -10.31 16.22 -7.88
C ILE A 346 -10.29 14.94 -7.05
N LEU A 347 -11.08 14.94 -5.97
CA LEU A 347 -11.49 13.75 -5.25
C LEU A 347 -12.99 13.56 -5.47
N VAL A 348 -13.34 12.44 -6.09
CA VAL A 348 -14.75 12.03 -6.26
C VAL A 348 -15.04 10.94 -5.26
N SER A 349 -16.12 11.11 -4.51
CA SER A 349 -16.58 10.13 -3.55
C SER A 349 -18.01 9.65 -3.87
N ALA A 350 -18.28 8.38 -3.60
CA ALA A 350 -19.58 7.78 -3.78
C ALA A 350 -19.82 6.64 -2.78
N GLN A 351 -21.08 6.43 -2.37
CA GLN A 351 -21.43 5.24 -1.58
C GLN A 351 -21.36 3.98 -2.44
N GLN A 352 -21.85 4.09 -3.66
CA GLN A 352 -21.74 3.06 -4.71
C GLN A 352 -21.39 3.73 -6.02
N MET A 353 -20.30 3.28 -6.64
CA MET A 353 -19.98 3.73 -7.98
C MET A 353 -20.85 3.03 -9.02
N ARG A 354 -21.44 3.82 -9.93
CA ARG A 354 -22.25 3.33 -11.05
C ARG A 354 -21.73 3.91 -12.36
N ALA A 355 -21.95 3.20 -13.46
CA ALA A 355 -21.51 3.64 -14.78
C ALA A 355 -22.16 4.98 -15.21
N GLU A 356 -23.40 5.23 -14.78
CA GLU A 356 -24.11 6.47 -15.04
C GLU A 356 -23.52 7.66 -14.26
N THR A 357 -22.92 7.38 -13.07
CA THR A 357 -22.34 8.42 -12.23
C THR A 357 -21.04 8.95 -12.83
N LEU A 358 -20.18 8.05 -13.29
CA LEU A 358 -18.90 8.38 -13.91
C LEU A 358 -18.58 7.29 -14.95
N ASN A 359 -18.47 7.69 -16.21
CA ASN A 359 -18.15 6.74 -17.27
C ASN A 359 -16.74 6.16 -17.12
N THR A 360 -16.49 5.05 -17.79
CA THR A 360 -15.22 4.30 -17.69
C THR A 360 -14.02 5.16 -18.04
N ASP A 361 -14.12 5.99 -19.07
CA ASP A 361 -13.00 6.81 -19.55
C ASP A 361 -12.57 7.85 -18.50
N LEU A 362 -13.52 8.50 -17.83
CA LEU A 362 -13.23 9.45 -16.76
C LEU A 362 -12.71 8.75 -15.51
N ARG A 363 -13.32 7.61 -15.14
CA ARG A 363 -12.87 6.82 -13.98
C ARG A 363 -11.42 6.37 -14.14
N ASP A 364 -11.01 5.94 -15.33
CA ASP A 364 -9.66 5.44 -15.58
C ASP A 364 -8.59 6.54 -15.54
N ASN A 365 -9.01 7.82 -15.59
CA ASN A 365 -8.16 8.98 -15.32
C ASN A 365 -8.06 9.34 -13.82
N LEU A 366 -8.85 8.70 -12.93
CA LEU A 366 -8.68 8.83 -11.49
C LEU A 366 -7.62 7.82 -11.05
N GLY A 367 -6.39 8.29 -10.86
CA GLY A 367 -5.21 7.44 -10.69
C GLY A 367 -5.21 6.66 -9.36
N LEU A 368 -5.67 7.28 -8.27
CA LEU A 368 -5.86 6.62 -6.99
C LEU A 368 -7.32 6.21 -6.83
N ARG A 369 -7.58 4.91 -6.78
CA ARG A 369 -8.93 4.34 -6.64
C ARG A 369 -9.01 3.48 -5.39
N ILE A 370 -10.03 3.76 -4.56
CA ILE A 370 -10.19 3.12 -3.24
C ILE A 370 -11.63 2.65 -3.10
N ALA A 371 -11.81 1.41 -2.65
CA ALA A 371 -13.10 0.86 -2.23
C ALA A 371 -13.02 0.43 -0.77
N LEU A 372 -13.68 1.16 0.12
CA LEU A 372 -13.70 0.90 1.57
C LEU A 372 -14.88 0.02 1.95
N GLY A 373 -14.64 -0.91 2.87
CA GLY A 373 -15.62 -1.86 3.35
C GLY A 373 -15.94 -2.98 2.35
N ALA A 374 -16.79 -3.88 2.75
CA ALA A 374 -17.27 -4.95 1.90
C ALA A 374 -18.12 -4.40 0.74
N ASN A 375 -17.90 -4.92 -0.46
CA ASN A 375 -18.61 -4.53 -1.65
C ASN A 375 -18.94 -5.78 -2.50
N SER A 376 -19.87 -5.66 -3.43
CA SER A 376 -20.13 -6.71 -4.41
C SER A 376 -18.99 -6.78 -5.45
N ASN A 377 -18.85 -7.93 -6.12
CA ASN A 377 -17.90 -8.06 -7.23
C ASN A 377 -18.13 -7.00 -8.32
N GLU A 378 -19.40 -6.68 -8.60
CA GLU A 378 -19.77 -5.63 -9.54
C GLU A 378 -19.34 -4.25 -9.01
N GLY A 379 -19.55 -3.97 -7.72
CA GLY A 379 -19.10 -2.74 -7.08
C GLY A 379 -17.58 -2.54 -7.18
N TYR A 380 -16.80 -3.60 -6.96
CA TYR A 380 -15.35 -3.55 -7.16
C TYR A 380 -14.98 -3.29 -8.62
N ARG A 381 -15.65 -3.93 -9.58
CA ARG A 381 -15.42 -3.67 -11.02
C ARG A 381 -15.77 -2.23 -11.40
N MET A 382 -16.80 -1.65 -10.80
CA MET A 382 -17.16 -0.25 -11.03
C MET A 382 -16.09 0.72 -10.50
N VAL A 383 -15.33 0.36 -9.48
CA VAL A 383 -14.24 1.19 -8.96
C VAL A 383 -12.93 0.92 -9.70
N PHE A 384 -12.53 -0.35 -9.85
CA PHE A 384 -11.18 -0.71 -10.29
C PHE A 384 -11.08 -1.03 -11.78
N GLY A 385 -12.19 -1.34 -12.46
CA GLY A 385 -12.18 -1.76 -13.86
C GLY A 385 -11.33 -3.02 -14.08
N SER A 386 -10.35 -2.93 -14.96
CA SER A 386 -9.41 -4.02 -15.25
C SER A 386 -8.46 -4.36 -14.08
N ALA A 387 -8.29 -3.44 -13.13
CA ALA A 387 -7.47 -3.66 -11.94
C ALA A 387 -8.23 -4.32 -10.78
N THR A 388 -9.42 -4.90 -11.04
CA THR A 388 -10.17 -5.64 -10.01
C THR A 388 -9.43 -6.91 -9.63
N PRO A 389 -9.21 -7.22 -8.34
CA PRO A 389 -8.55 -8.45 -7.90
C PRO A 389 -9.37 -9.69 -8.26
N ASP A 390 -8.71 -10.77 -8.69
CA ASP A 390 -9.37 -12.05 -8.97
C ASP A 390 -9.93 -12.71 -7.71
N LYS A 391 -9.23 -12.57 -6.59
CA LYS A 391 -9.63 -13.09 -5.27
C LYS A 391 -9.76 -11.94 -4.28
N LEU A 392 -10.93 -11.86 -3.67
CA LEU A 392 -11.26 -10.86 -2.66
C LEU A 392 -11.20 -11.49 -1.27
N LYS A 393 -10.54 -10.81 -0.35
CA LYS A 393 -10.50 -11.17 1.07
C LYS A 393 -11.72 -10.58 1.78
N PRO A 394 -12.25 -11.24 2.82
CA PRO A 394 -13.25 -10.62 3.69
C PRO A 394 -12.74 -9.32 4.28
N ILE A 395 -13.58 -8.29 4.30
CA ILE A 395 -13.30 -7.02 4.95
C ILE A 395 -14.01 -7.01 6.29
N GLU A 396 -13.26 -7.08 7.36
CA GLU A 396 -13.77 -7.16 8.73
C GLU A 396 -13.58 -5.83 9.48
N GLU A 397 -12.48 -5.13 9.18
CA GLU A 397 -12.10 -3.92 9.88
C GLU A 397 -12.70 -2.66 9.23
N LYS A 398 -13.21 -1.74 10.08
CA LYS A 398 -13.66 -0.42 9.61
C LYS A 398 -12.49 0.38 9.06
N GLY A 399 -12.63 0.91 7.85
CA GLY A 399 -11.56 1.61 7.15
C GLY A 399 -10.64 0.68 6.35
N ALA A 400 -10.86 -0.64 6.40
CA ALA A 400 -10.22 -1.58 5.49
C ALA A 400 -10.96 -1.64 4.16
N GLY A 401 -10.26 -2.07 3.11
CA GLY A 401 -10.79 -2.20 1.77
C GLY A 401 -9.72 -2.55 0.76
N TYR A 402 -9.90 -2.05 -0.45
CA TYR A 402 -8.95 -2.25 -1.55
C TYR A 402 -8.51 -0.90 -2.09
N LEU A 403 -7.24 -0.82 -2.46
CA LEU A 403 -6.62 0.36 -3.05
C LEU A 403 -5.87 -0.02 -4.33
N TYR A 404 -6.09 0.73 -5.40
CA TYR A 404 -5.29 0.71 -6.61
C TYR A 404 -4.68 2.09 -6.85
N MET A 405 -3.39 2.13 -7.11
CA MET A 405 -2.67 3.36 -7.42
C MET A 405 -1.93 3.18 -8.76
N GLN A 406 -2.29 3.98 -9.73
CA GLN A 406 -1.66 3.97 -11.05
C GLN A 406 -0.16 4.28 -10.93
N GLY A 407 0.66 3.51 -11.63
CA GLY A 407 2.12 3.68 -11.60
C GLY A 407 2.82 3.08 -10.37
N SER A 408 2.10 2.38 -9.50
CA SER A 408 2.69 1.68 -8.35
C SER A 408 3.45 0.39 -8.71
N GLY A 409 3.31 -0.10 -9.95
CA GLY A 409 3.82 -1.40 -10.38
C GLY A 409 2.91 -2.59 -10.04
N LYS A 410 1.78 -2.34 -9.37
CA LYS A 410 0.75 -3.35 -9.09
C LYS A 410 -0.24 -3.45 -10.24
N GLU A 411 -0.56 -4.66 -10.68
CA GLU A 411 -1.52 -4.91 -11.77
C GLU A 411 -2.97 -4.83 -11.30
N THR A 412 -3.24 -5.20 -10.04
CA THR A 412 -4.57 -5.20 -9.44
C THR A 412 -4.61 -4.42 -8.14
N ALA A 413 -5.82 -4.07 -7.71
CA ALA A 413 -6.03 -3.43 -6.41
C ALA A 413 -5.62 -4.38 -5.28
N GLN A 414 -4.94 -3.82 -4.27
CA GLN A 414 -4.42 -4.56 -3.13
C GLN A 414 -5.28 -4.30 -1.90
N TYR A 415 -5.36 -5.29 -0.99
CA TYR A 415 -5.94 -5.06 0.33
C TYR A 415 -5.18 -3.95 1.04
N TRP A 416 -5.91 -3.04 1.64
CA TRP A 416 -5.35 -1.88 2.28
C TRP A 416 -6.24 -1.42 3.44
N GLU A 417 -5.63 -0.85 4.46
CA GLU A 417 -6.34 -0.23 5.57
C GLU A 417 -6.02 1.27 5.62
N SER A 418 -7.07 2.09 5.61
CA SER A 418 -6.94 3.55 5.71
C SER A 418 -6.26 3.93 7.03
N PRO A 419 -5.56 5.07 7.09
CA PRO A 419 -5.07 5.59 8.35
C PRO A 419 -6.16 5.58 9.43
N TYR A 420 -5.80 5.09 10.61
CA TYR A 420 -6.71 5.02 11.75
C TYR A 420 -6.70 6.35 12.50
N LEU A 421 -7.88 6.84 12.77
CA LEU A 421 -8.12 8.06 13.51
C LEU A 421 -8.85 7.67 14.79
N ASP A 422 -8.14 7.71 15.93
CA ASP A 422 -8.75 7.47 17.23
C ASP A 422 -9.56 8.72 17.64
N THR A 423 -10.86 8.68 17.40
CA THR A 423 -11.75 9.82 17.70
C THR A 423 -11.80 10.21 19.20
N ALA A 424 -11.31 9.35 20.08
CA ALA A 424 -11.18 9.66 21.51
C ALA A 424 -9.95 10.55 21.80
N GLN A 425 -8.93 10.48 20.96
CA GLN A 425 -7.65 11.18 21.13
C GLN A 425 -7.37 12.21 20.04
N PHE A 426 -8.08 12.15 18.91
CA PHE A 426 -7.89 12.99 17.74
C PHE A 426 -9.15 13.82 17.45
N ASP A 427 -9.06 15.12 17.66
CA ASP A 427 -10.11 16.09 17.29
C ASP A 427 -9.78 16.69 15.93
N PHE A 428 -10.49 16.21 14.89
CA PHE A 428 -10.32 16.70 13.52
C PHE A 428 -10.51 18.20 13.37
N ILE A 429 -11.53 18.77 14.04
CA ILE A 429 -11.81 20.21 13.93
C ILE A 429 -10.71 21.04 14.59
N LYS A 430 -10.21 20.60 15.74
CA LYS A 430 -9.09 21.27 16.40
C LYS A 430 -7.84 21.26 15.53
N GLU A 431 -7.53 20.12 14.91
CA GLU A 431 -6.40 20.02 13.96
C GLU A 431 -6.62 20.90 12.71
N LEU A 432 -7.84 20.93 12.17
CA LEU A 432 -8.18 21.76 11.01
C LEU A 432 -7.98 23.26 11.33
N GLN A 433 -8.39 23.71 12.50
CA GLN A 433 -8.28 25.12 12.93
C GLN A 433 -6.83 25.61 12.96
N LEU A 434 -5.84 24.74 13.17
CA LEU A 434 -4.42 25.10 13.10
C LEU A 434 -4.01 25.67 11.73
N TYR A 435 -4.73 25.31 10.67
CA TYR A 435 -4.44 25.74 9.30
C TYR A 435 -5.31 26.91 8.82
N LEU A 436 -6.36 27.27 9.57
CA LEU A 436 -7.29 28.33 9.19
C LEU A 436 -6.96 29.70 9.79
N THR A 437 -6.17 29.76 10.85
CA THR A 437 -5.87 30.95 11.62
C THR A 437 -5.04 32.02 10.89
N GLU A 438 -4.57 31.79 9.68
CA GLU A 438 -3.74 32.73 8.91
C GLU A 438 -4.44 33.29 7.64
N THR A 439 -5.73 33.01 7.43
CA THR A 439 -6.43 33.43 6.19
C THR A 439 -7.36 34.66 6.43
N ASN A 440 -7.20 35.38 7.57
CA ASN A 440 -7.90 36.64 7.88
C ASN A 440 -6.95 37.81 7.83
#